data_fae294da2184b3a648ba76271343c552
#
_entry.id   fae294da2184b3a648ba76271343c552
#
_cell.length_a   1.000
_cell.length_b   1.000
_cell.length_c   1.000
_cell.angle_alpha   90.00
_cell.angle_beta   90.00
_cell.angle_gamma   90.00
#
_symmetry.space_group_name_H-M   'P 1'
#
loop_
_entity.id
_entity.type
_entity.pdbx_description
1 polymer ?
#
loop_
_entity_poly.entity_id
_entity_poly.type
_entity_poly.pdbx_seq_one_letter_code
_entity_poly.pdbx_strand_id
1 'polypeptide(L)'
;MRSLLLTFIILLNLQSFSQDTFSIIAVDPETGEVGAAGATCLFGQSEGIIDIISSIIPGKGGILSQAYVCIPNINMSNAISLMDQGYSPSQIITWLNNNDQCSAGNFQYRQYGIVDFDSSGNVRTAGFTGNFADD
;
A
#
# COMPACT_ATOMS: atom_id res chain seq x y z
N MET A 1 14.33 48.09 -2.49
CA MET A 1 14.97 46.90 -3.04
C MET A 1 15.10 45.76 -2.01
N ARG A 2 15.54 45.96 -0.78
CA ARG A 2 15.68 44.89 0.24
C ARG A 2 14.35 44.20 0.59
N SER A 3 13.23 44.96 0.70
CA SER A 3 11.90 44.40 0.98
C SER A 3 11.38 43.49 -0.13
N LEU A 4 11.64 43.84 -1.40
CA LEU A 4 11.19 43.04 -2.55
C LEU A 4 11.92 41.69 -2.61
N LEU A 5 13.19 41.65 -2.23
CA LEU A 5 13.99 40.41 -2.21
C LEU A 5 13.51 39.45 -1.12
N LEU A 6 13.11 39.96 0.06
CA LEU A 6 12.56 39.15 1.14
C LEU A 6 11.22 38.53 0.76
N THR A 7 10.35 39.30 0.10
CA THR A 7 9.04 38.82 -0.37
C THR A 7 9.20 37.71 -1.43
N PHE A 8 10.19 37.85 -2.32
CA PHE A 8 10.46 36.84 -3.36
C PHE A 8 11.01 35.53 -2.76
N ILE A 9 11.85 35.61 -1.73
CA ILE A 9 12.39 34.43 -1.03
C ILE A 9 11.28 33.70 -0.26
N ILE A 10 10.31 34.39 0.33
CA ILE A 10 9.16 33.78 1.00
C ILE A 10 8.23 33.06 0.03
N LEU A 11 8.04 33.59 -1.18
CA LEU A 11 7.20 32.98 -2.20
C LEU A 11 7.83 31.72 -2.83
N LEU A 12 9.15 31.57 -2.79
CA LEU A 12 9.84 30.38 -3.29
C LEU A 12 9.74 29.17 -2.39
N ASN A 13 9.32 29.32 -1.13
CA ASN A 13 9.22 28.23 -0.16
C ASN A 13 7.82 27.60 -0.03
N LEU A 14 6.84 27.98 -0.87
CA LEU A 14 5.49 27.48 -0.79
C LEU A 14 5.17 26.34 -1.78
N GLN A 15 6.17 25.68 -2.32
CA GLN A 15 6.00 24.58 -3.27
C GLN A 15 6.44 23.23 -2.65
N SER A 16 5.92 22.88 -1.50
CA SER A 16 5.97 21.48 -1.10
C SER A 16 4.72 20.78 -1.62
N PHE A 17 4.81 20.21 -2.79
CA PHE A 17 3.85 19.24 -3.27
C PHE A 17 4.23 17.89 -2.64
N SER A 18 3.62 17.56 -1.52
CA SER A 18 3.60 16.18 -1.06
C SER A 18 2.56 15.45 -1.91
N GLN A 19 3.00 14.50 -2.70
CA GLN A 19 2.16 13.59 -3.48
C GLN A 19 2.18 12.22 -2.82
N ASP A 20 1.71 12.17 -1.57
CA ASP A 20 1.78 10.95 -0.80
C ASP A 20 0.43 10.24 -0.77
N THR A 21 0.48 8.94 -0.97
CA THR A 21 -0.60 8.03 -0.63
C THR A 21 -0.18 7.29 0.62
N PHE A 22 -1.03 7.27 1.64
CA PHE A 22 -0.78 6.43 2.81
C PHE A 22 -1.99 5.56 3.11
N SER A 23 -1.73 4.42 3.71
CA SER A 23 -2.75 3.46 4.04
C SER A 23 -2.39 2.69 5.31
N ILE A 24 -3.42 2.21 5.97
CA ILE A 24 -3.31 1.35 7.16
C ILE A 24 -4.23 0.15 6.99
N ILE A 25 -3.77 -1.01 7.44
CA ILE A 25 -4.58 -2.20 7.58
C ILE A 25 -4.39 -2.75 8.99
N ALA A 26 -5.47 -3.23 9.58
CA ALA A 26 -5.46 -3.77 10.92
C ALA A 26 -6.38 -4.99 11.04
N VAL A 27 -6.09 -5.84 12.00
CA VAL A 27 -6.94 -6.94 12.41
C VAL A 27 -7.15 -6.87 13.92
N ASP A 28 -8.34 -7.27 14.36
CA ASP A 28 -8.65 -7.43 15.78
C ASP A 28 -8.58 -8.92 16.15
N PRO A 29 -7.61 -9.34 16.99
CA PRO A 29 -7.45 -10.74 17.37
C PRO A 29 -8.58 -11.28 18.27
N GLU A 30 -9.37 -10.42 18.89
CA GLU A 30 -10.48 -10.83 19.74
C GLU A 30 -11.74 -11.09 18.92
N THR A 31 -12.02 -10.26 17.92
CA THR A 31 -13.24 -10.33 17.12
C THR A 31 -13.03 -10.97 15.75
N GLY A 32 -11.80 -11.06 15.27
CA GLY A 32 -11.46 -11.48 13.91
C GLY A 32 -11.78 -10.43 12.84
N GLU A 33 -12.12 -9.19 13.24
CA GLU A 33 -12.38 -8.11 12.29
C GLU A 33 -11.11 -7.71 11.54
N VAL A 34 -11.28 -7.37 10.26
CA VAL A 34 -10.24 -6.86 9.38
C VAL A 34 -10.70 -5.53 8.81
N GLY A 35 -9.89 -4.50 8.94
CA GLY A 35 -10.20 -3.17 8.43
C GLY A 35 -9.03 -2.53 7.71
N ALA A 36 -9.33 -1.71 6.69
CA ALA A 36 -8.34 -0.90 6.00
C ALA A 36 -8.84 0.52 5.81
N ALA A 37 -7.91 1.48 5.80
CA ALA A 37 -8.17 2.87 5.46
C ALA A 37 -7.00 3.43 4.66
N GLY A 38 -7.28 4.44 3.84
CA GLY A 38 -6.24 5.11 3.07
C GLY A 38 -6.63 6.52 2.68
N ALA A 39 -5.62 7.33 2.37
CA ALA A 39 -5.78 8.67 1.84
C ALA A 39 -4.74 8.92 0.74
N THR A 40 -5.14 9.71 -0.25
CA THR A 40 -4.28 10.05 -1.39
C THR A 40 -4.56 11.48 -1.84
N CYS A 41 -3.56 12.13 -2.41
CA CYS A 41 -3.72 13.40 -3.12
C CYS A 41 -4.08 13.23 -4.62
N LEU A 42 -4.20 12.00 -5.12
CA LEU A 42 -4.60 11.75 -6.50
C LEU A 42 -6.07 12.12 -6.70
N PHE A 43 -6.31 13.08 -7.58
CA PHE A 43 -7.66 13.57 -7.91
C PHE A 43 -8.27 12.77 -9.07
N GLY A 44 -9.61 12.65 -9.06
CA GLY A 44 -10.37 12.16 -10.22
C GLY A 44 -10.60 10.64 -10.25
N GLN A 45 -10.34 9.92 -9.17
CA GLN A 45 -10.78 8.53 -9.05
C GLN A 45 -12.24 8.55 -8.60
N SER A 46 -13.16 8.25 -9.51
CA SER A 46 -14.61 8.16 -9.24
C SER A 46 -14.99 6.94 -8.41
N GLU A 47 -14.13 5.94 -8.37
CA GLU A 47 -14.22 4.77 -7.50
C GLU A 47 -13.26 4.98 -6.33
N GLY A 48 -13.66 4.54 -5.14
CA GLY A 48 -12.89 4.82 -3.92
C GLY A 48 -11.46 4.31 -4.04
N ILE A 49 -10.49 5.16 -3.70
CA ILE A 49 -9.05 4.77 -3.71
C ILE A 49 -8.79 3.49 -2.93
N ILE A 50 -9.61 3.20 -1.93
CA ILE A 50 -9.44 2.02 -1.08
C ILE A 50 -9.48 0.71 -1.88
N ASP A 51 -10.32 0.61 -2.92
CA ASP A 51 -10.43 -0.59 -3.76
C ASP A 51 -9.20 -0.78 -4.68
N ILE A 52 -8.43 0.29 -4.89
CA ILE A 52 -7.21 0.26 -5.70
C ILE A 52 -6.00 -0.16 -4.85
N ILE A 53 -5.95 0.27 -3.59
CA ILE A 53 -4.79 0.12 -2.72
C ILE A 53 -4.95 -0.92 -1.62
N SER A 54 -6.15 -1.48 -1.42
CA SER A 54 -6.39 -2.50 -0.40
C SER A 54 -7.28 -3.64 -0.89
N SER A 55 -7.06 -4.81 -0.33
CA SER A 55 -7.98 -5.94 -0.45
C SER A 55 -7.96 -6.76 0.83
N ILE A 56 -9.14 -7.18 1.28
CA ILE A 56 -9.31 -7.93 2.53
C ILE A 56 -10.07 -9.22 2.32
N ILE A 57 -9.77 -10.22 3.15
CA ILE A 57 -10.57 -11.42 3.35
C ILE A 57 -11.14 -11.31 4.76
N PRO A 58 -12.45 -11.11 4.92
CA PRO A 58 -13.09 -11.01 6.24
C PRO A 58 -12.72 -12.21 7.13
N GLY A 59 -12.35 -11.93 8.37
CA GLY A 59 -11.95 -12.96 9.34
C GLY A 59 -10.60 -13.62 9.08
N LYS A 60 -9.83 -13.19 8.08
CA LYS A 60 -8.55 -13.81 7.72
C LYS A 60 -7.39 -12.83 7.67
N GLY A 61 -7.55 -11.71 6.98
CA GLY A 61 -6.50 -10.71 6.82
C GLY A 61 -6.64 -9.87 5.57
N GLY A 62 -5.57 -9.20 5.16
CA GLY A 62 -5.58 -8.41 3.94
C GLY A 62 -4.22 -7.83 3.58
N ILE A 63 -4.22 -7.13 2.46
CA ILE A 63 -3.03 -6.49 1.86
C ILE A 63 -3.32 -5.04 1.52
N LEU A 64 -2.32 -4.21 1.74
CA LEU A 64 -2.17 -2.89 1.14
C LEU A 64 -1.12 -2.93 0.05
N SER A 65 -1.38 -2.21 -1.05
CA SER A 65 -0.45 -2.04 -2.16
C SER A 65 -0.48 -0.59 -2.62
N GLN A 66 0.66 0.07 -2.60
CA GLN A 66 0.79 1.47 -3.02
C GLN A 66 2.12 1.73 -3.73
N ALA A 67 2.46 2.99 -3.98
CA ALA A 67 3.45 3.49 -4.92
C ALA A 67 2.99 3.23 -6.37
N TYR A 68 3.76 2.56 -7.21
CA TYR A 68 3.36 2.29 -8.60
C TYR A 68 2.47 1.04 -8.69
N VAL A 69 1.16 1.20 -8.50
CA VAL A 69 0.18 0.13 -8.67
C VAL A 69 -0.31 0.04 -10.11
N CYS A 70 -0.74 -1.13 -10.54
CA CYS A 70 -1.50 -1.28 -11.79
C CYS A 70 -3.01 -1.33 -11.50
N ILE A 71 -3.81 -0.97 -12.47
CA ILE A 71 -5.28 -1.03 -12.37
C ILE A 71 -5.81 -1.86 -13.54
N PRO A 72 -6.44 -3.01 -13.28
CA PRO A 72 -6.64 -3.65 -11.97
C PRO A 72 -5.32 -4.11 -11.33
N ASN A 73 -5.25 -4.13 -9.99
CA ASN A 73 -4.05 -4.50 -9.26
C ASN A 73 -3.88 -6.02 -9.19
N ILE A 74 -3.21 -6.58 -10.20
CA ILE A 74 -3.02 -8.03 -10.32
C ILE A 74 -2.14 -8.61 -9.20
N ASN A 75 -1.15 -7.85 -8.71
CA ASN A 75 -0.30 -8.27 -7.60
C ASN A 75 -1.13 -8.42 -6.31
N MET A 76 -2.04 -7.51 -6.06
CA MET A 76 -2.95 -7.58 -4.91
C MET A 76 -3.90 -8.79 -5.02
N SER A 77 -4.44 -9.07 -6.21
CA SER A 77 -5.28 -10.24 -6.47
C SER A 77 -4.52 -11.55 -6.22
N ASN A 78 -3.25 -11.61 -6.65
CA ASN A 78 -2.38 -12.76 -6.39
C ASN A 78 -2.10 -12.92 -4.90
N ALA A 79 -1.83 -11.82 -4.18
CA ALA A 79 -1.60 -11.86 -2.74
C ALA A 79 -2.80 -12.42 -1.97
N ILE A 80 -4.02 -11.99 -2.31
CA ILE A 80 -5.25 -12.49 -1.72
C ILE A 80 -5.42 -13.99 -1.99
N SER A 81 -5.14 -14.44 -3.21
CA SER A 81 -5.21 -15.86 -3.56
C SER A 81 -4.19 -16.70 -2.77
N LEU A 82 -2.97 -16.20 -2.57
CA LEU A 82 -1.94 -16.86 -1.77
C LEU A 82 -2.30 -16.88 -0.28
N MET A 83 -2.85 -15.78 0.25
CA MET A 83 -3.36 -15.70 1.62
C MET A 83 -4.48 -16.72 1.84
N ASP A 84 -5.38 -16.87 0.86
CA ASP A 84 -6.45 -17.86 0.94
C ASP A 84 -5.94 -19.30 0.96
N GLN A 85 -4.84 -19.56 0.30
CA GLN A 85 -4.11 -20.84 0.32
C GLN A 85 -3.28 -21.05 1.61
N GLY A 86 -3.21 -20.08 2.54
CA GLY A 86 -2.52 -20.18 3.83
C GLY A 86 -1.06 -19.73 3.82
N TYR A 87 -0.58 -19.10 2.75
CA TYR A 87 0.76 -18.51 2.76
C TYR A 87 0.86 -17.40 3.80
N SER A 88 1.98 -17.33 4.51
CA SER A 88 2.21 -16.26 5.46
C SER A 88 2.50 -14.92 4.77
N PRO A 89 2.30 -13.76 5.43
CA PRO A 89 2.62 -12.45 4.89
C PRO A 89 4.03 -12.35 4.27
N SER A 90 5.04 -12.88 4.93
CA SER A 90 6.42 -12.88 4.42
C SER A 90 6.60 -13.76 3.18
N GLN A 91 5.92 -14.89 3.11
CA GLN A 91 5.93 -15.76 1.92
C GLN A 91 5.23 -15.09 0.74
N ILE A 92 4.13 -14.39 1.00
CA ILE A 92 3.39 -13.63 -0.03
C ILE A 92 4.28 -12.52 -0.59
N ILE A 93 4.94 -11.71 0.26
CA ILE A 93 5.87 -10.66 -0.21
C ILE A 93 7.01 -11.27 -1.04
N THR A 94 7.60 -12.36 -0.58
CA THR A 94 8.66 -13.04 -1.32
C THR A 94 8.18 -13.50 -2.70
N TRP A 95 6.96 -14.04 -2.76
CA TRP A 95 6.37 -14.47 -4.03
C TRP A 95 6.11 -13.27 -4.95
N LEU A 96 5.51 -12.19 -4.44
CA LEU A 96 5.22 -10.96 -5.21
C LEU A 96 6.50 -10.34 -5.78
N ASN A 97 7.58 -10.30 -5.00
CA ASN A 97 8.86 -9.75 -5.46
C ASN A 97 9.49 -10.57 -6.59
N ASN A 98 9.23 -11.88 -6.64
CA ASN A 98 9.72 -12.75 -7.70
C ASN A 98 8.78 -12.87 -8.90
N ASN A 99 7.53 -12.43 -8.76
CA ASN A 99 6.48 -12.63 -9.75
C ASN A 99 5.66 -11.34 -9.99
N ASP A 100 6.30 -10.18 -9.93
CA ASP A 100 5.62 -8.89 -10.17
C ASP A 100 5.01 -8.85 -11.58
N GLN A 101 3.70 -8.69 -11.63
CA GLN A 101 2.91 -8.68 -12.88
C GLN A 101 2.35 -7.29 -13.22
N CYS A 102 2.58 -6.31 -12.36
CA CYS A 102 2.21 -4.92 -12.64
C CYS A 102 3.32 -4.22 -13.40
N SER A 103 3.04 -3.72 -14.61
CA SER A 103 3.88 -2.84 -15.43
C SER A 103 5.38 -3.13 -15.37
N ALA A 104 5.96 -3.67 -16.41
CA ALA A 104 7.41 -3.93 -16.54
C ALA A 104 8.06 -4.87 -15.50
N GLY A 105 7.26 -5.47 -14.58
CA GLY A 105 7.74 -6.54 -13.69
C GLY A 105 8.88 -6.14 -12.75
N ASN A 106 8.85 -4.92 -12.21
CA ASN A 106 9.89 -4.46 -11.28
C ASN A 106 9.32 -4.17 -9.90
N PHE A 107 9.48 -5.13 -9.00
CA PHE A 107 9.04 -5.05 -7.61
C PHE A 107 9.65 -3.88 -6.82
N GLN A 108 10.79 -3.32 -7.28
CA GLN A 108 11.44 -2.19 -6.63
C GLN A 108 10.60 -0.89 -6.65
N TYR A 109 9.57 -0.83 -7.46
CA TYR A 109 8.59 0.26 -7.49
C TYR A 109 7.37 0.01 -6.60
N ARG A 110 7.32 -1.09 -5.85
CA ARG A 110 6.14 -1.48 -5.07
C ARG A 110 6.32 -1.20 -3.59
N GLN A 111 5.20 -0.97 -2.93
CA GLN A 111 5.12 -0.96 -1.49
C GLN A 111 3.94 -1.83 -1.06
N TYR A 112 4.18 -2.74 -0.10
CA TYR A 112 3.17 -3.67 0.40
C TYR A 112 3.13 -3.66 1.92
N GLY A 113 1.92 -3.79 2.47
CA GLY A 113 1.67 -4.08 3.88
C GLY A 113 0.67 -5.23 3.98
N ILE A 114 1.00 -6.30 4.68
CA ILE A 114 0.15 -7.48 4.80
C ILE A 114 -0.02 -7.83 6.27
N VAL A 115 -1.25 -8.13 6.66
CA VAL A 115 -1.59 -8.67 7.98
C VAL A 115 -2.56 -9.83 7.80
N ASP A 116 -2.39 -10.90 8.56
CA ASP A 116 -3.33 -12.02 8.61
C ASP A 116 -3.33 -12.72 9.97
N PHE A 117 -4.19 -13.72 10.10
CA PHE A 117 -4.15 -14.69 11.18
C PHE A 117 -3.58 -16.01 10.69
N ASP A 118 -2.71 -16.63 11.50
CA ASP A 118 -2.31 -18.02 11.27
C ASP A 118 -3.43 -19.01 11.67
N SER A 119 -3.20 -20.30 11.43
CA SER A 119 -4.15 -21.36 11.78
C SER A 119 -4.44 -21.50 13.28
N SER A 120 -3.66 -20.86 14.12
CA SER A 120 -3.82 -20.83 15.59
C SER A 120 -4.49 -19.52 16.06
N GLY A 121 -4.82 -18.60 15.14
CA GLY A 121 -5.40 -17.30 15.44
C GLY A 121 -4.37 -16.23 15.84
N ASN A 122 -3.07 -16.48 15.73
CA ASN A 122 -2.07 -15.46 16.00
C ASN A 122 -1.93 -14.50 14.84
N VAL A 123 -1.80 -13.20 15.14
CA VAL A 123 -1.58 -12.17 14.12
C VAL A 123 -0.18 -12.29 13.53
N ARG A 124 -0.10 -12.27 12.20
CA ARG A 124 1.16 -12.21 11.44
C ARG A 124 1.17 -10.96 10.57
N THR A 125 2.33 -10.33 10.43
CA THR A 125 2.50 -9.14 9.59
C THR A 125 3.78 -9.23 8.77
N ALA A 126 3.79 -8.57 7.63
CA ALA A 126 5.00 -8.28 6.86
C ALA A 126 4.81 -7.00 6.05
N GLY A 127 5.91 -6.29 5.81
CA GLY A 127 5.95 -5.10 4.97
C GLY A 127 7.11 -5.15 3.99
N PHE A 128 6.97 -4.44 2.89
CA PHE A 128 8.00 -4.26 1.88
C PHE A 128 7.87 -2.87 1.26
N THR A 129 8.99 -2.18 1.11
CA THR A 129 9.11 -0.95 0.34
C THR A 129 10.31 -1.11 -0.60
N GLY A 130 10.06 -1.00 -1.89
CA GLY A 130 11.10 -1.09 -2.91
C GLY A 130 11.95 0.18 -2.97
N ASN A 131 13.18 0.05 -3.47
CA ASN A 131 14.14 1.17 -3.50
C ASN A 131 13.74 2.32 -4.44
N PHE A 132 12.77 2.10 -5.32
CA PHE A 132 12.25 3.08 -6.28
C PHE A 132 10.77 3.38 -6.02
N ALA A 133 10.21 2.93 -4.88
CA ALA A 133 8.94 3.40 -4.40
C ALA A 133 9.21 4.80 -3.82
N ASP A 134 8.80 5.82 -4.55
CA ASP A 134 8.95 7.21 -4.09
C ASP A 134 8.10 7.41 -2.83
N ASP A 135 8.69 8.03 -1.83
CA ASP A 135 8.05 8.41 -0.57
C ASP A 135 7.17 9.65 -0.77
#